data_e3dd248eac459854555093f768aac6b5
#
_entry.id   e3dd248eac459854555093f768aac6b5
#
_cell.length_a   1.000
_cell.length_b   1.000
_cell.length_c   1.000
_cell.angle_alpha   90.00
_cell.angle_beta   90.00
_cell.angle_gamma   90.00
#
_symmetry.space_group_name_H-M   'P 1'
#
loop_
_entity.id
_entity.type
_entity.pdbx_description
1 polymer ?
#
loop_
_entity_poly.entity_id
_entity_poly.type
_entity_poly.pdbx_seq_one_letter_code
_entity_poly.pdbx_strand_id
1 'polypeptide(L)'
;MVTDYSAGMTKKICLASAMIHSPRILVLDEPFESVDPVSSANLKDILIEYAKTGGTVIISSHVMALVEKMCTHVAVINNGLVCAAGTVDEVAAGEELEDRFLQLVGGRHEAAHLAWLDGGQAQAQAPTSVQPVQPIPLTTATPAIPTDEARQ
;
A
#
# COMPACT_ATOMS: atom_id res chain seq x y z
N MET A 1 -22.76 24.17 -4.28
CA MET A 1 -22.79 22.86 -5.01
C MET A 1 -21.50 22.12 -4.73
N VAL A 2 -21.47 20.77 -4.76
CA VAL A 2 -20.23 19.99 -4.52
C VAL A 2 -19.14 20.28 -5.57
N THR A 3 -19.50 20.85 -6.71
CA THR A 3 -18.61 21.26 -7.80
C THR A 3 -17.58 22.34 -7.42
N ASP A 4 -17.76 23.02 -6.28
CA ASP A 4 -16.90 24.13 -5.87
C ASP A 4 -15.89 23.69 -4.77
N TYR A 5 -15.85 22.40 -4.46
CA TYR A 5 -14.95 21.87 -3.43
C TYR A 5 -13.55 21.58 -3.99
N SER A 6 -12.52 21.85 -3.18
CA SER A 6 -11.18 21.38 -3.48
C SER A 6 -11.12 19.83 -3.46
N ALA A 7 -10.14 19.25 -4.12
CA ALA A 7 -9.95 17.79 -4.11
C ALA A 7 -9.93 17.21 -2.68
N GLY A 8 -9.26 17.89 -1.74
CA GLY A 8 -9.23 17.50 -0.33
C GLY A 8 -10.59 17.59 0.36
N MET A 9 -11.41 18.62 0.04
CA MET A 9 -12.78 18.71 0.58
C MET A 9 -13.68 17.60 0.05
N THR A 10 -13.57 17.29 -1.23
CA THR A 10 -14.30 16.19 -1.86
C THR A 10 -13.95 14.85 -1.20
N LYS A 11 -12.66 14.56 -0.99
CA LYS A 11 -12.21 13.33 -0.31
C LYS A 11 -12.73 13.23 1.12
N LYS A 12 -12.72 14.33 1.88
CA LYS A 12 -13.30 14.37 3.25
C LYS A 12 -14.79 14.04 3.26
N ILE A 13 -15.55 14.59 2.32
CA ILE A 13 -17.00 14.32 2.22
C ILE A 13 -17.25 12.87 1.80
N CYS A 14 -16.49 12.34 0.84
CA CYS A 14 -16.58 10.94 0.44
C CYS A 14 -16.28 10.00 1.63
N LEU A 15 -15.24 10.30 2.41
CA LEU A 15 -14.93 9.52 3.62
C LEU A 15 -16.04 9.62 4.66
N ALA A 16 -16.54 10.82 4.97
CA ALA A 16 -17.64 11.01 5.90
C ALA A 16 -18.90 10.25 5.45
N SER A 17 -19.21 10.29 4.15
CA SER A 17 -20.33 9.53 3.57
C SER A 17 -20.15 8.02 3.69
N ALA A 18 -18.92 7.52 3.47
CA ALA A 18 -18.61 6.09 3.61
C ALA A 18 -18.68 5.62 5.07
N MET A 19 -18.39 6.49 6.04
CA MET A 19 -18.37 6.17 7.47
C MET A 19 -19.73 6.32 8.16
N ILE A 20 -20.70 7.04 7.57
CA ILE A 20 -21.97 7.39 8.22
C ILE A 20 -22.77 6.17 8.65
N HIS A 21 -22.61 5.05 7.95
CA HIS A 21 -23.29 3.79 8.25
C HIS A 21 -22.52 2.87 9.20
N SER A 22 -21.40 3.35 9.75
CA SER A 22 -20.51 2.59 10.64
C SER A 22 -20.16 1.20 10.06
N PRO A 23 -19.63 1.12 8.83
CA PRO A 23 -19.30 -0.15 8.21
C PRO A 23 -18.22 -0.87 9.02
N ARG A 24 -18.18 -2.19 9.02
CA ARG A 24 -17.10 -2.95 9.67
C ARG A 24 -15.80 -2.96 8.86
N ILE A 25 -15.91 -2.78 7.56
CA ILE A 25 -14.79 -2.75 6.61
C ILE A 25 -14.91 -1.48 5.77
N LEU A 26 -13.86 -0.69 5.73
CA LEU A 26 -13.75 0.51 4.91
C LEU A 26 -12.65 0.29 3.87
N VAL A 27 -13.00 0.43 2.58
CA VAL A 27 -12.04 0.30 1.47
C VAL A 27 -11.87 1.65 0.79
N LEU A 28 -10.65 2.13 0.72
CA LEU A 28 -10.31 3.45 0.23
C LEU A 28 -9.21 3.35 -0.84
N ASP A 29 -9.46 3.95 -1.99
CA ASP A 29 -8.51 4.02 -3.08
C ASP A 29 -7.80 5.37 -3.08
N GLU A 30 -6.47 5.35 -2.90
CA GLU A 30 -5.58 6.52 -2.83
C GLU A 30 -6.17 7.68 -1.98
N PRO A 31 -6.55 7.45 -0.70
CA PRO A 31 -7.30 8.43 0.08
C PRO A 31 -6.52 9.71 0.37
N PHE A 32 -5.19 9.67 0.29
CA PHE A 32 -4.30 10.79 0.63
C PHE A 32 -3.78 11.54 -0.61
N GLU A 33 -4.05 11.03 -1.81
CA GLU A 33 -3.61 11.66 -3.04
C GLU A 33 -4.26 13.04 -3.24
N SER A 34 -3.47 14.04 -3.62
CA SER A 34 -3.92 15.43 -3.86
C SER A 34 -4.60 16.10 -2.65
N VAL A 35 -4.29 15.64 -1.44
CA VAL A 35 -4.77 16.21 -0.17
C VAL A 35 -3.64 17.02 0.45
N ASP A 36 -3.94 18.21 0.95
CA ASP A 36 -2.96 19.03 1.65
C ASP A 36 -2.45 18.35 2.94
N PRO A 37 -1.23 18.67 3.42
CA PRO A 37 -0.61 17.97 4.55
C PRO A 37 -1.46 17.98 5.83
N VAL A 38 -2.14 19.10 6.13
CA VAL A 38 -2.96 19.23 7.35
C VAL A 38 -4.20 18.34 7.25
N SER A 39 -4.87 18.37 6.10
CA SER A 39 -6.02 17.50 5.84
C SER A 39 -5.65 16.04 5.81
N SER A 40 -4.47 15.70 5.25
CA SER A 40 -3.94 14.34 5.23
C SER A 40 -3.67 13.80 6.65
N ALA A 41 -3.07 14.63 7.53
CA ALA A 41 -2.87 14.26 8.93
C ALA A 41 -4.21 13.98 9.65
N ASN A 42 -5.20 14.86 9.48
CA ASN A 42 -6.51 14.66 10.07
C ASN A 42 -7.22 13.39 9.56
N LEU A 43 -7.14 13.12 8.25
CA LEU A 43 -7.69 11.90 7.64
C LEU A 43 -7.04 10.65 8.22
N LYS A 44 -5.72 10.65 8.35
CA LYS A 44 -4.96 9.57 8.95
C LYS A 44 -5.42 9.31 10.39
N ASP A 45 -5.54 10.35 11.23
CA ASP A 45 -5.95 10.21 12.62
C ASP A 45 -7.37 9.62 12.72
N ILE A 46 -8.29 10.05 11.86
CA ILE A 46 -9.66 9.51 11.78
C ILE A 46 -9.63 8.01 11.44
N LEU A 47 -8.83 7.60 10.45
CA LEU A 47 -8.76 6.20 10.03
C LEU A 47 -8.12 5.30 11.08
N ILE A 48 -7.08 5.79 11.77
CA ILE A 48 -6.44 5.09 12.88
C ILE A 48 -7.43 4.92 14.04
N GLU A 49 -8.16 5.96 14.40
CA GLU A 49 -9.16 5.89 15.47
C GLU A 49 -10.31 4.94 15.11
N TYR A 50 -10.77 4.98 13.88
CA TYR A 50 -11.76 4.04 13.36
C TYR A 50 -11.29 2.58 13.48
N ALA A 51 -10.03 2.29 13.14
CA ALA A 51 -9.46 0.95 13.28
C ALA A 51 -9.39 0.51 14.75
N LYS A 52 -9.06 1.41 15.69
CA LYS A 52 -9.06 1.13 17.15
C LYS A 52 -10.43 0.77 17.69
N THR A 53 -11.52 1.27 17.10
CA THR A 53 -12.88 0.90 17.50
C THR A 53 -13.33 -0.47 16.99
N GLY A 54 -12.44 -1.23 16.36
CA GLY A 54 -12.69 -2.57 15.83
C GLY A 54 -13.10 -2.60 14.35
N GLY A 55 -13.03 -1.47 13.65
CA GLY A 55 -13.17 -1.41 12.20
C GLY A 55 -11.92 -1.93 11.48
N THR A 56 -12.09 -2.42 10.26
CA THR A 56 -11.00 -2.77 9.36
C THR A 56 -10.90 -1.71 8.26
N VAL A 57 -9.70 -1.18 8.04
CA VAL A 57 -9.44 -0.21 6.96
C VAL A 57 -8.49 -0.83 5.95
N ILE A 58 -8.90 -0.86 4.69
CA ILE A 58 -8.07 -1.27 3.56
C ILE A 58 -7.83 -0.02 2.71
N ILE A 59 -6.56 0.31 2.48
CA ILE A 59 -6.19 1.45 1.62
C ILE A 59 -5.30 0.98 0.48
N SER A 60 -5.46 1.54 -0.71
CA SER A 60 -4.42 1.54 -1.72
C SER A 60 -3.53 2.76 -1.53
N SER A 61 -2.23 2.63 -1.77
CA SER A 61 -1.30 3.75 -1.76
C SER A 61 -0.02 3.40 -2.52
N HIS A 62 0.54 4.39 -3.17
CA HIS A 62 1.88 4.33 -3.76
C HIS A 62 2.93 5.04 -2.87
N VAL A 63 2.53 5.57 -1.71
CA VAL A 63 3.42 6.28 -0.77
C VAL A 63 3.85 5.32 0.34
N MET A 64 4.99 4.66 0.17
CA MET A 64 5.48 3.60 1.07
C MET A 64 5.69 4.11 2.50
N ALA A 65 6.26 5.30 2.68
CA ALA A 65 6.46 5.92 3.99
C ALA A 65 5.14 6.15 4.77
N LEU A 66 4.01 6.31 4.08
CA LEU A 66 2.70 6.39 4.70
C LEU A 66 2.22 5.01 5.15
N VAL A 67 2.38 4.00 4.28
CA VAL A 67 2.02 2.61 4.57
C VAL A 67 2.75 2.10 5.79
N GLU A 68 4.07 2.31 5.88
CA GLU A 68 4.89 1.93 7.04
C GLU A 68 4.40 2.55 8.36
N LYS A 69 3.96 3.80 8.32
CA LYS A 69 3.59 4.54 9.53
C LYS A 69 2.17 4.25 10.04
N MET A 70 1.26 3.77 9.19
CA MET A 70 -0.13 3.64 9.58
C MET A 70 -0.73 2.24 9.40
N CYS A 71 -0.14 1.40 8.55
CA CYS A 71 -0.66 0.07 8.27
C CYS A 71 -0.01 -0.98 9.19
N THR A 72 -0.78 -1.99 9.56
CA THR A 72 -0.28 -3.18 10.27
C THR A 72 0.13 -4.29 9.32
N HIS A 73 -0.56 -4.38 8.18
CA HIS A 73 -0.35 -5.37 7.13
C HIS A 73 -0.29 -4.70 5.77
N VAL A 74 0.41 -5.32 4.85
CA VAL A 74 0.55 -4.87 3.48
C VAL A 74 0.44 -6.04 2.50
N ALA A 75 -0.12 -5.78 1.33
CA ALA A 75 -0.07 -6.67 0.20
C ALA A 75 0.49 -5.91 -1.02
N VAL A 76 1.58 -6.40 -1.59
CA VAL A 76 2.17 -5.85 -2.81
C VAL A 76 1.55 -6.54 -4.01
N ILE A 77 0.94 -5.76 -4.89
CA ILE A 77 0.26 -6.25 -6.09
C ILE A 77 0.98 -5.71 -7.31
N ASN A 78 1.36 -6.59 -8.23
CA ASN A 78 1.95 -6.23 -9.51
C ASN A 78 1.33 -7.07 -10.63
N ASN A 79 0.90 -6.43 -11.72
CA ASN A 79 0.25 -7.06 -12.86
C ASN A 79 -0.92 -8.01 -12.47
N GLY A 80 -1.72 -7.63 -11.47
CA GLY A 80 -2.86 -8.40 -10.99
C GLY A 80 -2.51 -9.60 -10.11
N LEU A 81 -1.23 -9.78 -9.75
CA LEU A 81 -0.74 -10.84 -8.88
C LEU A 81 -0.25 -10.26 -7.54
N VAL A 82 -0.53 -10.99 -6.45
CA VAL A 82 0.03 -10.67 -5.14
C VAL A 82 1.47 -11.18 -5.10
N CYS A 83 2.44 -10.27 -5.04
CA CYS A 83 3.87 -10.58 -4.96
C CYS A 83 4.34 -10.88 -3.53
N ALA A 84 3.76 -10.18 -2.56
CA ALA A 84 4.01 -10.39 -1.13
C ALA A 84 2.80 -9.94 -0.33
N ALA A 85 2.53 -10.58 0.81
CA ALA A 85 1.52 -10.16 1.76
C ALA A 85 1.90 -10.62 3.17
N GLY A 86 1.67 -9.77 4.17
CA GLY A 86 1.98 -10.05 5.57
C GLY A 86 1.94 -8.78 6.41
N THR A 87 2.51 -8.81 7.60
CA THR A 87 2.78 -7.60 8.37
C THR A 87 3.77 -6.71 7.62
N VAL A 88 3.77 -5.42 7.92
CA VAL A 88 4.73 -4.47 7.31
C VAL A 88 6.17 -4.96 7.51
N ASP A 89 6.52 -5.40 8.72
CA ASP A 89 7.86 -5.87 9.07
C ASP A 89 8.25 -7.15 8.30
N GLU A 90 7.31 -8.11 8.15
CA GLU A 90 7.55 -9.34 7.38
C GLU A 90 7.81 -9.05 5.90
N VAL A 91 7.03 -8.14 5.31
CA VAL A 91 7.18 -7.79 3.89
C VAL A 91 8.41 -6.92 3.66
N ALA A 92 8.72 -6.00 4.56
CA ALA A 92 9.93 -5.17 4.51
C ALA A 92 11.22 -5.99 4.68
N ALA A 93 11.15 -7.13 5.39
CA ALA A 93 12.28 -8.06 5.56
C ALA A 93 13.56 -7.42 6.13
N GLY A 94 13.43 -6.35 6.93
CA GLY A 94 14.54 -5.61 7.53
C GLY A 94 15.12 -4.48 6.66
N GLU A 95 14.52 -4.20 5.51
CA GLU A 95 14.84 -3.08 4.63
C GLU A 95 13.73 -2.01 4.71
N GLU A 96 13.91 -0.85 4.05
CA GLU A 96 12.80 0.08 3.83
C GLU A 96 11.76 -0.53 2.89
N LEU A 97 10.48 -0.32 3.19
CA LEU A 97 9.39 -0.91 2.39
C LEU A 97 9.45 -0.45 0.93
N GLU A 98 9.96 0.75 0.66
CA GLU A 98 10.13 1.27 -0.70
C GLU A 98 11.17 0.45 -1.48
N ASP A 99 12.33 0.17 -0.90
CA ASP A 99 13.37 -0.63 -1.55
C ASP A 99 12.87 -2.07 -1.78
N ARG A 100 12.18 -2.63 -0.79
CA ARG A 100 11.58 -3.95 -0.90
C ARG A 100 10.49 -4.02 -1.98
N PHE A 101 9.64 -3.00 -2.05
CA PHE A 101 8.64 -2.86 -3.11
C PHE A 101 9.30 -2.87 -4.50
N LEU A 102 10.33 -2.06 -4.70
CA LEU A 102 11.05 -1.99 -5.98
C LEU A 102 11.64 -3.35 -6.37
N GLN A 103 12.21 -4.10 -5.44
CA GLN A 103 12.70 -5.46 -5.70
C GLN A 103 11.57 -6.41 -6.14
N LEU A 104 10.41 -6.35 -5.47
CA LEU A 104 9.27 -7.24 -5.74
C LEU A 104 8.60 -6.95 -7.09
N VAL A 105 8.57 -5.70 -7.53
CA VAL A 105 7.89 -5.30 -8.79
C VAL A 105 8.79 -5.32 -10.02
N GLY A 106 10.06 -5.69 -9.89
CA GLY A 106 10.99 -5.80 -11.03
C GLY A 106 12.23 -4.91 -10.98
N GLY A 107 12.52 -4.37 -9.79
CA GLY A 107 13.74 -3.63 -9.51
C GLY A 107 13.74 -2.16 -9.95
N ARG A 108 14.61 -1.38 -9.32
CA ARG A 108 15.15 -0.19 -9.98
C ARG A 108 15.83 -0.69 -11.25
N HIS A 109 15.42 -0.23 -12.42
CA HIS A 109 16.37 -0.16 -13.52
C HIS A 109 17.55 0.63 -12.94
N GLU A 110 18.72 -0.02 -12.82
CA GLU A 110 19.95 0.70 -12.50
C GLU A 110 19.91 1.96 -13.35
N ALA A 111 20.01 3.11 -12.70
CA ALA A 111 19.85 4.39 -13.38
C ALA A 111 20.75 4.31 -14.59
N ALA A 112 20.17 4.27 -15.78
CA ALA A 112 20.91 4.12 -17.01
C ALA A 112 22.00 5.14 -16.89
N HIS A 113 23.25 4.68 -16.78
CA HIS A 113 24.41 5.53 -16.58
C HIS A 113 24.25 6.59 -17.66
N LEU A 114 24.06 7.84 -17.26
CA LEU A 114 23.80 8.92 -18.20
C LEU A 114 25.10 9.21 -18.94
N ALA A 115 25.57 8.21 -19.71
CA ALA A 115 26.82 8.22 -20.45
C ALA A 115 26.98 9.45 -21.35
N TRP A 116 25.85 10.09 -21.67
CA TRP A 116 25.85 11.35 -22.39
C TRP A 116 26.31 12.57 -21.54
N LEU A 117 26.24 12.45 -20.18
CA LEU A 117 26.77 13.48 -19.29
C LEU A 117 28.30 13.42 -19.15
N ASP A 118 28.91 12.27 -19.37
CA ASP A 118 30.35 12.04 -19.18
C ASP A 118 31.17 12.28 -20.45
N GLY A 119 30.55 12.75 -21.55
CA GLY A 119 31.26 13.25 -22.75
C GLY A 119 32.15 12.25 -23.50
N GLY A 120 31.99 10.93 -23.35
CA GLY A 120 32.87 9.99 -24.02
C GLY A 120 32.43 8.52 -24.08
N GLN A 121 32.25 8.07 -25.29
CA GLN A 121 32.33 6.70 -25.82
C GLN A 121 31.64 5.58 -25.05
N ALA A 122 30.37 5.34 -25.40
CA ALA A 122 29.60 4.19 -24.98
C ALA A 122 29.93 2.95 -25.84
N GLN A 123 30.46 1.89 -25.21
CA GLN A 123 30.32 0.53 -25.73
C GLN A 123 29.04 -0.07 -25.13
N ALA A 124 28.08 -0.38 -26.01
CA ALA A 124 26.81 -1.01 -25.65
C ALA A 124 27.05 -2.45 -25.16
N GLN A 125 26.86 -2.67 -23.85
CA GLN A 125 26.68 -4.02 -23.32
C GLN A 125 25.19 -4.27 -23.14
N ALA A 126 24.70 -5.35 -23.74
CA ALA A 126 23.31 -5.78 -23.68
C ALA A 126 22.92 -6.19 -22.24
N PRO A 127 21.68 -5.93 -21.80
CA PRO A 127 21.23 -6.27 -20.44
C PRO A 127 21.17 -7.79 -20.27
N THR A 128 21.81 -8.27 -19.20
CA THR A 128 21.76 -9.65 -18.75
C THR A 128 20.35 -9.94 -18.22
N SER A 129 19.79 -11.04 -18.68
CA SER A 129 18.42 -11.51 -18.37
C SER A 129 18.12 -11.56 -16.87
N VAL A 130 17.07 -10.83 -16.48
CA VAL A 130 16.48 -10.86 -15.13
C VAL A 130 15.81 -12.22 -14.92
N GLN A 131 16.22 -12.97 -13.91
CA GLN A 131 15.54 -14.20 -13.50
C GLN A 131 14.21 -13.84 -12.82
N PRO A 132 13.09 -14.49 -13.15
CA PRO A 132 11.82 -14.26 -12.48
C PRO A 132 11.89 -14.72 -11.03
N VAL A 133 11.55 -13.80 -10.10
CA VAL A 133 11.41 -14.09 -8.67
C VAL A 133 10.23 -15.06 -8.50
N GLN A 134 10.45 -16.18 -7.81
CA GLN A 134 9.40 -17.16 -7.52
C GLN A 134 8.44 -16.56 -6.49
N PRO A 135 7.11 -16.70 -6.67
CA PRO A 135 6.12 -16.23 -5.71
C PRO A 135 6.27 -16.99 -4.38
N ILE A 136 6.20 -16.26 -3.28
CA ILE A 136 6.20 -16.82 -1.93
C ILE A 136 4.89 -17.61 -1.75
N PRO A 137 4.90 -18.87 -1.29
CA PRO A 137 3.69 -19.62 -1.07
C PRO A 137 2.84 -18.93 0.03
N LEU A 138 1.59 -18.61 -0.32
CA LEU A 138 0.61 -18.14 0.63
C LEU A 138 0.36 -19.23 1.66
N THR A 139 0.84 -19.03 2.89
CA THR A 139 0.46 -19.89 4.01
C THR A 139 -0.99 -19.55 4.34
N THR A 140 -1.93 -20.35 3.85
CA THR A 140 -3.33 -20.27 4.23
C THR A 140 -3.48 -20.69 5.69
N ALA A 141 -3.31 -19.73 6.60
CA ALA A 141 -3.82 -19.90 7.94
C ALA A 141 -5.35 -19.80 7.85
N THR A 142 -6.03 -20.92 7.71
CA THR A 142 -7.49 -21.01 7.86
C THR A 142 -7.80 -20.65 9.31
N PRO A 143 -8.51 -19.54 9.61
CA PRO A 143 -8.97 -19.30 10.96
C PRO A 143 -9.97 -20.41 11.33
N ALA A 144 -9.69 -21.14 12.40
CA ALA A 144 -10.63 -22.09 12.97
C ALA A 144 -11.89 -21.32 13.38
N ILE A 145 -13.00 -21.63 12.75
CA ILE A 145 -14.32 -21.16 13.16
C ILE A 145 -14.64 -21.88 14.47
N PRO A 146 -14.86 -21.19 15.61
CA PRO A 146 -15.31 -21.84 16.81
C PRO A 146 -16.72 -22.38 16.56
N THR A 147 -16.88 -23.69 16.61
CA THR A 147 -18.17 -24.36 16.64
C THR A 147 -18.87 -24.04 17.95
N ASP A 148 -20.02 -23.41 17.84
CA ASP A 148 -20.95 -23.13 18.94
C ASP A 148 -21.61 -24.47 19.39
N GLU A 149 -20.98 -25.18 20.32
CA GLU A 149 -21.54 -26.31 21.04
C GLU A 149 -21.58 -26.02 22.54
N ALA A 150 -22.48 -25.15 22.96
CA ALA A 150 -22.98 -25.11 24.33
C ALA A 150 -24.26 -24.26 24.43
N ARG A 151 -25.40 -24.78 23.93
CA ARG A 151 -26.73 -24.40 24.38
C ARG A 151 -27.59 -25.64 24.42
N GLN A 152 -27.51 -26.34 25.53
CA GLN A 152 -28.62 -27.08 26.13
C GLN A 152 -28.75 -26.72 27.60
#